data_63fed8461b06bddac607ffdda471ccc1
#
_entry.id   63fed8461b06bddac607ffdda471ccc1
#
_cell.length_a   1.000
_cell.length_b   1.000
_cell.length_c   1.000
_cell.angle_alpha   90.00
_cell.angle_beta   90.00
_cell.angle_gamma   90.00
#
_symmetry.space_group_name_H-M   'P 1'
#
loop_
_entity.id
_entity.type
_entity.pdbx_description
1 polymer ?
#
loop_
_entity_poly.entity_id
_entity_poly.type
_entity_poly.pdbx_seq_one_letter_code
_entity_poly.pdbx_strand_id
1 'polypeptide(L)'
;MANGTQRRPLPSSRSSGGETSAPPPVHAAFALWITAVVAGFFETVLMVGRLVSEGDTSAGELAGGLLLRMAVFSAAVLVAVQLRRGRNWARLTLAVGLGVLGTLSLVVEPLRWLADGHGPGDAFRDLRVVDVLFGASRVLHLSAVLTATVLMFRPTANAWFRARSTAAGRP
;
A
#
# COMPACT_ATOMS: atom_id res chain seq x y z
N MET A 1 -10.50 60.77 -43.12
CA MET A 1 -11.15 59.48 -43.05
C MET A 1 -10.10 58.44 -42.65
N ALA A 2 -9.99 58.09 -41.38
CA ALA A 2 -9.00 57.11 -40.89
C ALA A 2 -9.74 55.85 -40.53
N ASN A 3 -9.47 54.78 -41.31
CA ASN A 3 -10.13 53.50 -41.18
C ASN A 3 -9.38 52.67 -40.10
N GLY A 4 -9.92 52.63 -38.89
CA GLY A 4 -9.38 51.89 -37.78
C GLY A 4 -9.64 50.40 -37.94
N THR A 5 -8.62 49.64 -38.37
CA THR A 5 -8.66 48.17 -38.47
C THR A 5 -8.60 47.59 -37.04
N GLN A 6 -9.74 47.27 -36.48
CA GLN A 6 -9.90 46.62 -35.20
C GLN A 6 -9.38 45.17 -35.32
N ARG A 7 -8.14 44.91 -34.86
CA ARG A 7 -7.58 43.55 -34.75
C ARG A 7 -8.36 42.78 -33.72
N ARG A 8 -9.16 41.83 -34.19
CA ARG A 8 -9.84 40.81 -33.38
C ARG A 8 -8.77 39.99 -32.62
N PRO A 9 -8.82 39.91 -31.30
CA PRO A 9 -7.92 39.00 -30.59
C PRO A 9 -8.19 37.56 -31.05
N LEU A 10 -7.16 36.87 -31.46
CA LEU A 10 -7.22 35.42 -31.72
C LEU A 10 -7.60 34.72 -30.40
N PRO A 11 -8.53 33.76 -30.44
CA PRO A 11 -8.78 32.95 -29.27
C PRO A 11 -7.50 32.23 -28.88
N SER A 12 -6.99 32.56 -27.69
CA SER A 12 -5.88 31.84 -27.08
C SER A 12 -6.16 30.36 -27.18
N SER A 13 -5.28 29.64 -27.87
CA SER A 13 -5.29 28.20 -27.94
C SER A 13 -5.45 27.64 -26.52
N ARG A 14 -6.64 27.13 -26.21
CA ARG A 14 -6.82 26.29 -25.02
C ARG A 14 -5.76 25.23 -25.08
N SER A 15 -4.81 25.33 -24.18
CA SER A 15 -3.85 24.27 -23.91
C SER A 15 -4.58 22.94 -23.93
N SER A 16 -4.22 22.13 -24.91
CA SER A 16 -4.60 20.73 -25.07
C SER A 16 -4.65 20.05 -23.70
N GLY A 17 -5.76 19.36 -23.45
CA GLY A 17 -6.07 18.73 -22.20
C GLY A 17 -4.89 17.95 -21.62
N GLY A 18 -4.27 18.54 -20.60
CA GLY A 18 -3.35 17.81 -19.76
C GLY A 18 -4.13 16.66 -19.13
N GLU A 19 -3.80 15.45 -19.51
CA GLU A 19 -4.12 14.29 -18.68
C GLU A 19 -3.69 14.68 -17.28
N THR A 20 -4.67 14.88 -16.39
CA THR A 20 -4.38 15.27 -15.02
C THR A 20 -3.63 14.11 -14.39
N SER A 21 -2.31 14.24 -14.36
CA SER A 21 -1.44 13.24 -13.71
C SER A 21 -1.92 13.05 -12.27
N ALA A 22 -1.74 11.85 -11.75
CA ALA A 22 -2.16 11.57 -10.38
C ALA A 22 -1.48 12.57 -9.42
N PRO A 23 -2.21 13.12 -8.44
CA PRO A 23 -1.65 14.08 -7.51
C PRO A 23 -0.58 13.43 -6.60
N PRO A 24 0.36 14.21 -6.03
CA PRO A 24 1.44 13.71 -5.20
C PRO A 24 1.01 12.72 -4.10
N PRO A 25 -0.11 12.91 -3.37
CA PRO A 25 -0.56 11.93 -2.38
C PRO A 25 -0.87 10.55 -2.95
N VAL A 26 -1.35 10.45 -4.19
CA VAL A 26 -1.63 9.15 -4.84
C VAL A 26 -0.34 8.45 -5.23
N HIS A 27 0.67 9.19 -5.71
CA HIS A 27 1.99 8.63 -5.99
C HIS A 27 2.68 8.17 -4.70
N ALA A 28 2.63 8.98 -3.65
CA ALA A 28 3.20 8.62 -2.36
C ALA A 28 2.50 7.39 -1.75
N ALA A 29 1.16 7.33 -1.81
CA ALA A 29 0.40 6.17 -1.37
C ALA A 29 0.78 4.91 -2.14
N PHE A 30 0.93 5.00 -3.46
CA PHE A 30 1.40 3.88 -4.27
C PHE A 30 2.79 3.40 -3.86
N ALA A 31 3.75 4.32 -3.71
CA ALA A 31 5.11 3.98 -3.28
C ALA A 31 5.11 3.28 -1.91
N LEU A 32 4.32 3.78 -0.96
CA LEU A 32 4.18 3.18 0.36
C LEU A 32 3.53 1.80 0.32
N TRP A 33 2.54 1.56 -0.56
CA TRP A 33 1.98 0.23 -0.76
C TRP A 33 3.03 -0.76 -1.30
N ILE A 34 3.86 -0.33 -2.23
CA ILE A 34 4.97 -1.17 -2.73
C ILE A 34 5.99 -1.42 -1.62
N THR A 35 6.33 -0.41 -0.81
CA THR A 35 7.21 -0.56 0.36
C THR A 35 6.64 -1.59 1.35
N ALA A 36 5.34 -1.55 1.63
CA ALA A 36 4.69 -2.53 2.49
C ALA A 36 4.78 -3.95 1.93
N VAL A 37 4.55 -4.14 0.62
CA VAL A 37 4.71 -5.45 -0.04
C VAL A 37 6.14 -5.96 0.05
N VAL A 38 7.13 -5.10 -0.19
CA VAL A 38 8.56 -5.45 -0.09
C VAL A 38 8.93 -5.83 1.34
N ALA A 39 8.47 -5.08 2.35
CA ALA A 39 8.66 -5.40 3.75
C ALA A 39 8.02 -6.76 4.11
N GLY A 40 6.79 -7.02 3.69
CA GLY A 40 6.12 -8.30 3.90
C GLY A 40 6.81 -9.48 3.19
N PHE A 41 7.38 -9.25 2.02
CA PHE A 41 8.20 -10.24 1.33
C PHE A 41 9.48 -10.53 2.12
N PHE A 42 10.17 -9.51 2.60
CA PHE A 42 11.35 -9.65 3.45
C PHE A 42 11.05 -10.43 4.74
N GLU A 43 9.95 -10.11 5.43
CA GLU A 43 9.48 -10.87 6.60
C GLU A 43 9.23 -12.35 6.25
N THR A 44 8.67 -12.62 5.06
CA THR A 44 8.43 -13.99 4.60
C THR A 44 9.74 -14.74 4.42
N VAL A 45 10.77 -14.11 3.84
CA VAL A 45 12.09 -14.71 3.67
C VAL A 45 12.72 -15.05 5.03
N LEU A 46 12.67 -14.13 5.99
CA LEU A 46 13.17 -14.37 7.34
C LEU A 46 12.44 -15.51 8.04
N MET A 47 11.10 -15.55 7.92
CA MET A 47 10.27 -16.59 8.52
C MET A 47 10.54 -17.97 7.91
N VAL A 48 10.63 -18.08 6.58
CA VAL A 48 10.96 -19.32 5.89
C VAL A 48 12.36 -19.80 6.28
N GLY A 49 13.35 -18.90 6.31
CA GLY A 49 14.70 -19.23 6.75
C GLY A 49 14.74 -19.80 8.16
N ARG A 50 13.96 -19.22 9.07
CA ARG A 50 13.82 -19.72 10.45
C ARG A 50 13.17 -21.12 10.50
N LEU A 51 12.02 -21.31 9.87
CA LEU A 51 11.29 -22.58 9.85
C LEU A 51 12.12 -23.73 9.24
N VAL A 52 12.87 -23.44 8.18
CA VAL A 52 13.80 -24.43 7.58
C VAL A 52 14.93 -24.77 8.53
N SER A 53 15.47 -23.79 9.28
CA SER A 53 16.57 -24.05 10.22
C SER A 53 16.12 -24.82 11.47
N GLU A 54 14.86 -24.67 11.89
CA GLU A 54 14.28 -25.36 13.05
C GLU A 54 13.83 -26.80 12.71
N GLY A 55 13.54 -27.09 11.43
CA GLY A 55 13.24 -28.45 10.95
C GLY A 55 11.86 -29.01 11.32
N ASP A 56 11.02 -28.23 11.99
CA ASP A 56 9.74 -28.68 12.58
C ASP A 56 8.54 -28.59 11.63
N THR A 57 8.72 -28.03 10.43
CA THR A 57 7.61 -27.76 9.51
C THR A 57 7.68 -28.66 8.27
N SER A 58 6.54 -29.27 7.93
CA SER A 58 6.47 -30.09 6.71
C SER A 58 6.62 -29.24 5.44
N ALA A 59 7.25 -29.80 4.41
CA ALA A 59 7.44 -29.14 3.12
C ALA A 59 6.10 -28.70 2.48
N GLY A 60 5.01 -29.46 2.72
CA GLY A 60 3.67 -29.14 2.23
C GLY A 60 3.07 -27.90 2.88
N GLU A 61 3.21 -27.77 4.19
CA GLU A 61 2.72 -26.61 4.95
C GLU A 61 3.49 -25.33 4.58
N LEU A 62 4.83 -25.44 4.47
CA LEU A 62 5.67 -24.35 3.98
C LEU A 62 5.26 -23.90 2.57
N ALA A 63 5.07 -24.83 1.65
CA ALA A 63 4.68 -24.52 0.28
C ALA A 63 3.29 -23.87 0.24
N GLY A 64 2.30 -24.38 0.97
CA GLY A 64 0.96 -23.83 1.04
C GLY A 64 0.96 -22.41 1.59
N GLY A 65 1.65 -22.17 2.70
CA GLY A 65 1.77 -20.85 3.31
C GLY A 65 2.49 -19.84 2.39
N LEU A 66 3.55 -20.27 1.69
CA LEU A 66 4.30 -19.43 0.76
C LEU A 66 3.45 -19.09 -0.47
N LEU A 67 2.74 -20.05 -1.06
CA LEU A 67 1.86 -19.81 -2.20
C LEU A 67 0.76 -18.81 -1.87
N LEU A 68 0.12 -18.96 -0.71
CA LEU A 68 -0.89 -18.01 -0.25
C LEU A 68 -0.30 -16.59 -0.12
N ARG A 69 0.88 -16.44 0.48
CA ARG A 69 1.54 -15.14 0.63
C ARG A 69 1.90 -14.52 -0.72
N MET A 70 2.43 -15.32 -1.65
CA MET A 70 2.74 -14.86 -3.00
C MET A 70 1.48 -14.42 -3.75
N ALA A 71 0.36 -15.13 -3.62
CA ALA A 71 -0.92 -14.74 -4.18
C ALA A 71 -1.41 -13.39 -3.61
N VAL A 72 -1.33 -13.21 -2.29
CA VAL A 72 -1.69 -11.95 -1.62
C VAL A 72 -0.81 -10.79 -2.08
N PHE A 73 0.51 -10.97 -2.15
CA PHE A 73 1.43 -9.92 -2.61
C PHE A 73 1.18 -9.55 -4.07
N SER A 74 0.97 -10.56 -4.94
CA SER A 74 0.63 -10.32 -6.34
C SER A 74 -0.68 -9.55 -6.49
N ALA A 75 -1.71 -9.95 -5.76
CA ALA A 75 -2.98 -9.23 -5.73
C ALA A 75 -2.82 -7.78 -5.23
N ALA A 76 -2.05 -7.58 -4.15
CA ALA A 76 -1.77 -6.25 -3.60
C ALA A 76 -1.08 -5.33 -4.62
N VAL A 77 -0.06 -5.82 -5.35
CA VAL A 77 0.62 -5.07 -6.40
C VAL A 77 -0.34 -4.74 -7.54
N LEU A 78 -1.13 -5.71 -8.02
CA LEU A 78 -2.11 -5.50 -9.09
C LEU A 78 -3.14 -4.43 -8.70
N VAL A 79 -3.67 -4.49 -7.48
CA VAL A 79 -4.63 -3.49 -6.98
C VAL A 79 -3.95 -2.13 -6.79
N ALA A 80 -2.70 -2.08 -6.31
CA ALA A 80 -1.94 -0.83 -6.20
C ALA A 80 -1.69 -0.17 -7.58
N VAL A 81 -1.45 -0.97 -8.63
CA VAL A 81 -1.39 -0.46 -10.01
C VAL A 81 -2.74 0.14 -10.45
N GLN A 82 -3.87 -0.50 -10.10
CA GLN A 82 -5.20 0.03 -10.39
C GLN A 82 -5.50 1.32 -9.61
N LEU A 83 -4.96 1.46 -8.40
CA LEU A 83 -5.00 2.71 -7.64
C LEU A 83 -4.36 3.87 -8.44
N ARG A 84 -3.15 3.67 -8.99
CA ARG A 84 -2.50 4.66 -9.86
C ARG A 84 -3.30 5.01 -11.10
N ARG A 85 -4.09 4.06 -11.63
CA ARG A 85 -5.00 4.28 -12.76
C ARG A 85 -6.27 5.06 -12.37
N GLY A 86 -6.43 5.42 -11.10
CA GLY A 86 -7.56 6.21 -10.59
C GLY A 86 -8.83 5.40 -10.35
N ARG A 87 -8.73 4.10 -10.21
CA ARG A 87 -9.89 3.25 -9.92
C ARG A 87 -10.27 3.33 -8.44
N ASN A 88 -11.44 3.88 -8.15
CA ASN A 88 -11.90 4.09 -6.77
C ASN A 88 -12.08 2.77 -5.98
N TRP A 89 -12.49 1.69 -6.63
CA TRP A 89 -12.61 0.37 -5.98
C TRP A 89 -11.27 -0.13 -5.43
N ALA A 90 -10.16 0.12 -6.17
CA ALA A 90 -8.82 -0.31 -5.75
C ALA A 90 -8.42 0.35 -4.41
N ARG A 91 -8.81 1.61 -4.21
CA ARG A 91 -8.59 2.34 -2.95
C ARG A 91 -9.30 1.66 -1.78
N LEU A 92 -10.56 1.29 -1.96
CA LEU A 92 -11.36 0.63 -0.91
C LEU A 92 -10.83 -0.78 -0.64
N THR A 93 -10.48 -1.54 -1.68
CA THR A 93 -9.90 -2.89 -1.54
C THR A 93 -8.59 -2.87 -0.77
N LEU A 94 -7.68 -1.93 -1.08
CA LEU A 94 -6.43 -1.78 -0.33
C LEU A 94 -6.67 -1.35 1.12
N ALA A 95 -7.55 -0.38 1.34
CA ALA A 95 -7.83 0.11 2.69
C ALA A 95 -8.45 -0.98 3.58
N VAL A 96 -9.43 -1.73 3.07
CA VAL A 96 -10.11 -2.78 3.84
C VAL A 96 -9.26 -4.06 3.89
N GLY A 97 -8.79 -4.55 2.74
CA GLY A 97 -8.07 -5.82 2.66
C GLY A 97 -6.71 -5.77 3.37
N LEU A 98 -5.88 -4.79 3.04
CA LEU A 98 -4.54 -4.69 3.61
C LEU A 98 -4.47 -3.70 4.78
N GLY A 99 -5.22 -2.59 4.71
CA GLY A 99 -5.24 -1.59 5.78
C GLY A 99 -5.88 -2.13 7.05
N VAL A 100 -7.05 -2.74 6.98
CA VAL A 100 -7.75 -3.27 8.16
C VAL A 100 -7.38 -4.71 8.42
N LEU A 101 -7.70 -5.64 7.50
CA LEU A 101 -7.52 -7.07 7.75
C LEU A 101 -6.04 -7.44 7.86
N GLY A 102 -5.16 -6.87 7.00
CA GLY A 102 -3.72 -7.07 7.06
C GLY A 102 -3.13 -6.56 8.37
N THR A 103 -3.50 -5.35 8.79
CA THR A 103 -3.04 -4.79 10.07
C THR A 103 -3.51 -5.63 11.25
N LEU A 104 -4.79 -6.04 11.28
CA LEU A 104 -5.31 -6.91 12.34
C LEU A 104 -4.53 -8.22 12.42
N SER A 105 -4.25 -8.87 11.31
CA SER A 105 -3.48 -10.13 11.29
C SER A 105 -2.07 -9.96 11.85
N LEU A 106 -1.44 -8.80 11.67
CA LEU A 106 -0.11 -8.51 12.20
C LEU A 106 -0.11 -8.16 13.68
N VAL A 107 -1.20 -7.62 14.20
CA VAL A 107 -1.30 -7.11 15.59
C VAL A 107 -1.88 -8.16 16.55
N VAL A 108 -2.72 -9.08 16.06
CA VAL A 108 -3.38 -10.10 16.90
C VAL A 108 -2.37 -10.98 17.65
N GLU A 109 -1.31 -11.44 16.99
CA GLU A 109 -0.28 -12.28 17.60
C GLU A 109 0.45 -11.60 18.75
N PRO A 110 1.03 -10.39 18.59
CA PRO A 110 1.62 -9.65 19.71
C PRO A 110 0.64 -9.37 20.85
N LEU A 111 -0.64 -9.09 20.54
CA LEU A 111 -1.63 -8.84 21.56
C LEU A 111 -1.97 -10.10 22.36
N ARG A 112 -2.06 -11.26 21.71
CA ARG A 112 -2.26 -12.54 22.41
C ARG A 112 -1.09 -12.84 23.33
N TRP A 113 0.14 -12.68 22.84
CA TRP A 113 1.35 -12.89 23.63
C TRP A 113 1.39 -12.00 24.90
N LEU A 114 0.97 -10.73 24.78
CA LEU A 114 0.82 -9.84 25.95
C LEU A 114 -0.32 -10.29 26.87
N ALA A 115 -1.43 -10.76 26.31
CA ALA A 115 -2.59 -11.24 27.09
C ALA A 115 -2.26 -12.52 27.88
N ASP A 116 -1.33 -13.33 27.38
CA ASP A 116 -0.82 -14.53 28.06
C ASP A 116 0.13 -14.21 29.24
N GLY A 117 0.24 -12.93 29.63
CA GLY A 117 0.97 -12.46 30.80
C GLY A 117 2.44 -12.16 30.58
N HIS A 118 2.91 -12.15 29.32
CA HIS A 118 4.28 -11.77 29.00
C HIS A 118 4.45 -10.24 29.01
N GLY A 119 5.52 -9.76 29.61
CA GLY A 119 5.81 -8.33 29.65
C GLY A 119 6.61 -7.85 28.45
N PRO A 120 6.56 -6.53 28.11
CA PRO A 120 7.43 -5.99 27.05
C PRO A 120 8.92 -6.29 27.24
N GLY A 121 9.37 -6.39 28.50
CA GLY A 121 10.77 -6.74 28.85
C GLY A 121 11.15 -8.15 28.40
N ASP A 122 10.20 -9.08 28.33
CA ASP A 122 10.46 -10.46 27.91
C ASP A 122 10.77 -10.54 26.40
N ALA A 123 10.18 -9.62 25.61
CA ALA A 123 10.45 -9.50 24.18
C ALA A 123 11.88 -9.07 23.88
N PHE A 124 12.58 -8.44 24.84
CA PHE A 124 13.95 -7.94 24.68
C PHE A 124 15.00 -8.84 25.33
N ARG A 125 14.59 -9.97 25.94
CA ARG A 125 15.52 -10.98 26.45
C ARG A 125 16.00 -11.82 25.27
N ASP A 126 17.29 -12.02 25.19
CA ASP A 126 17.95 -12.89 24.18
C ASP A 126 17.67 -12.53 22.69
N LEU A 127 17.54 -11.22 22.40
CA LEU A 127 17.34 -10.73 21.02
C LEU A 127 18.47 -11.15 20.09
N ARG A 128 18.13 -11.91 19.07
CA ARG A 128 18.99 -12.19 17.93
C ARG A 128 18.82 -11.10 16.87
N VAL A 129 19.82 -10.92 16.02
CA VAL A 129 19.77 -9.97 14.90
C VAL A 129 18.53 -10.19 14.03
N VAL A 130 18.13 -11.44 13.83
CA VAL A 130 16.93 -11.80 13.04
C VAL A 130 15.66 -11.25 13.68
N ASP A 131 15.54 -11.28 15.00
CA ASP A 131 14.36 -10.80 15.73
C ASP A 131 14.25 -9.26 15.62
N VAL A 132 15.39 -8.57 15.68
CA VAL A 132 15.46 -7.10 15.47
C VAL A 132 15.07 -6.74 14.03
N LEU A 133 15.60 -7.45 13.04
CA LEU A 133 15.28 -7.23 11.63
C LEU A 133 13.78 -7.48 11.34
N PHE A 134 13.24 -8.54 11.91
CA PHE A 134 11.81 -8.88 11.78
C PHE A 134 10.93 -7.78 12.41
N GLY A 135 11.24 -7.35 13.62
CA GLY A 135 10.51 -6.28 14.32
C GLY A 135 10.59 -4.95 13.57
N ALA A 136 11.78 -4.56 13.10
CA ALA A 136 11.98 -3.33 12.34
C ALA A 136 11.21 -3.36 11.01
N SER A 137 11.25 -4.49 10.28
CA SER A 137 10.49 -4.66 9.05
C SER A 137 8.98 -4.56 9.30
N ARG A 138 8.50 -5.14 10.40
CA ARG A 138 7.09 -5.09 10.79
C ARG A 138 6.62 -3.67 11.12
N VAL A 139 7.43 -2.89 11.82
CA VAL A 139 7.16 -1.47 12.09
C VAL A 139 7.13 -0.67 10.78
N LEU A 140 8.09 -0.90 9.88
CA LEU A 140 8.12 -0.26 8.57
C LEU A 140 6.86 -0.62 7.75
N HIS A 141 6.49 -1.89 7.70
CA HIS A 141 5.30 -2.39 7.02
C HIS A 141 4.04 -1.69 7.52
N LEU A 142 3.79 -1.72 8.82
CA LEU A 142 2.62 -1.09 9.44
C LEU A 142 2.59 0.41 9.20
N SER A 143 3.71 1.10 9.36
CA SER A 143 3.83 2.54 9.12
C SER A 143 3.52 2.89 7.65
N ALA A 144 4.03 2.09 6.72
CA ALA A 144 3.77 2.28 5.29
C ALA A 144 2.28 2.07 4.95
N VAL A 145 1.65 1.01 5.45
CA VAL A 145 0.22 0.72 5.24
C VAL A 145 -0.67 1.82 5.81
N LEU A 146 -0.44 2.24 7.05
CA LEU A 146 -1.25 3.27 7.71
C LEU A 146 -1.09 4.63 7.00
N THR A 147 0.14 5.01 6.68
CA THR A 147 0.41 6.28 5.98
C THR A 147 -0.18 6.25 4.56
N ALA A 148 -0.04 5.16 3.82
CA ALA A 148 -0.64 5.00 2.50
C ALA A 148 -2.17 5.15 2.56
N THR A 149 -2.79 4.50 3.54
CA THR A 149 -4.24 4.58 3.77
C THR A 149 -4.68 6.03 4.02
N VAL A 150 -4.01 6.75 4.92
CA VAL A 150 -4.31 8.17 5.19
C VAL A 150 -4.15 9.03 3.93
N LEU A 151 -3.08 8.84 3.17
CA LEU A 151 -2.82 9.62 1.96
C LEU A 151 -3.87 9.41 0.87
N MET A 152 -4.39 8.18 0.72
CA MET A 152 -5.43 7.86 -0.27
C MET A 152 -6.76 8.58 0.00
N PHE A 153 -7.04 8.96 1.25
CA PHE A 153 -8.27 9.63 1.64
C PHE A 153 -8.12 11.14 1.85
N ARG A 154 -6.96 11.72 1.54
CA ARG A 154 -6.78 13.18 1.57
C ARG A 154 -7.71 13.89 0.58
N PRO A 155 -8.13 15.13 0.85
CA PRO A 155 -9.06 15.88 0.01
C PRO A 155 -8.63 15.96 -1.46
N THR A 156 -7.35 16.18 -1.72
CA THR A 156 -6.77 16.26 -3.07
C THR A 156 -6.85 14.92 -3.83
N ALA A 157 -6.58 13.81 -3.15
CA ALA A 157 -6.76 12.48 -3.72
C ALA A 157 -8.24 12.19 -3.98
N ASN A 158 -9.13 12.51 -3.03
CA ASN A 158 -10.58 12.34 -3.18
C ASN A 158 -11.15 13.11 -4.38
N ALA A 159 -10.72 14.36 -4.58
CA ALA A 159 -11.13 15.17 -5.72
C ALA A 159 -10.71 14.54 -7.06
N TRP A 160 -9.49 14.05 -7.12
CA TRP A 160 -8.95 13.40 -8.33
C TRP A 160 -9.69 12.10 -8.67
N PHE A 161 -9.95 11.23 -7.68
CA PHE A 161 -10.72 9.98 -7.91
C PHE A 161 -12.14 10.27 -8.36
N ARG A 162 -12.82 11.29 -7.80
CA ARG A 162 -14.16 11.71 -8.24
C ARG A 162 -14.16 12.20 -9.69
N ALA A 163 -13.20 13.06 -10.06
CA ALA A 163 -13.09 13.56 -11.42
C ALA A 163 -12.90 12.43 -12.45
N ARG A 164 -12.09 11.42 -12.11
CA ARG A 164 -11.89 10.26 -12.98
C ARG A 164 -13.12 9.35 -13.08
N SER A 165 -13.87 9.18 -12.00
CA SER A 165 -15.11 8.38 -12.01
C SER A 165 -16.17 9.02 -12.88
N THR A 166 -16.32 10.34 -12.87
CA THR A 166 -17.26 11.08 -13.74
C THR A 166 -16.84 11.06 -15.21
N ALA A 167 -15.54 11.09 -15.49
CA ALA A 167 -15.05 11.01 -16.87
C ALA A 167 -15.26 9.61 -17.48
N ALA A 168 -15.15 8.55 -16.68
CA ALA A 168 -15.36 7.16 -17.13
C ALA A 168 -16.84 6.79 -17.35
N GLY A 169 -17.77 7.55 -16.79
CA GLY A 169 -19.23 7.32 -16.92
C GLY A 169 -19.93 8.18 -17.97
N ARG A 170 -19.18 8.91 -18.81
CA ARG A 170 -19.76 9.62 -19.97
C ARG A 170 -19.68 8.72 -21.19
N PRO A 171 -20.87 8.33 -21.78
CA PRO A 171 -20.93 7.57 -23.02
C PRO A 171 -20.40 8.37 -24.22
#